data_133a2567298410c7a36c624809a00559
#
_entry.id   133a2567298410c7a36c624809a00559
#
_cell.length_a   1.000
_cell.length_b   1.000
_cell.length_c   1.000
_cell.angle_alpha   90.00
_cell.angle_beta   90.00
_cell.angle_gamma   90.00
#
_symmetry.space_group_name_H-M   'P 1'
#
loop_
_entity.id
_entity.type
_entity.pdbx_description
1 polymer ?
#
loop_
_entity_poly.entity_id
_entity_poly.type
_entity_poly.pdbx_seq_one_letter_code
_entity_poly.pdbx_strand_id
1 'polypeptide(L)'
;EMGLRHNLDMPIIMDEQARIANTGTRFDGLSCEEARVAVREALAEQGRIVKEIRPYVHSVGHSERSGEPIEPRLSLQWFVKVDEMAKMSGDAVRNGDTVIHPQSMEKRYFDWVDNMHDWTISRQLWWGHRIPIWYGPEDENGERDVVCVGPDEEAPAGYEQDPDVLDTWFSSALWPFSTMGWPEKTPELDKFYPTSVLVTAYDILFFWVARMMMFGTFAGKFTPEILGEGKGGRPQVPFTDLYLHGLVRDEKGRKMSKSLGNGIDPMDWVGRFGADALRFALARGANPGVDLPIGDDHAVAARNFATKLYNATKFALMNGAGVGELPQRQALTDADRWILDRAEELRKRVDAYLDDYQFAKANEALYHFAWDELCDWYLEIAKTQIPRTDADASAEEQQRGRTTQIVLGRVLDVVLRLLHPTMPFITEVLWTALTGEETVTTAAWPTADDTNGGVETDLDARRRVEDSIKLITELRRFRADQGVKPSQKVPARLDFASADLAGQEDMVRQIARVEAPGEDFAASASIEMRLSQVNLDVALDTSGTVDVAAERKRLEKELAAAQKELDTTGAKLSNEQFLTNAPEQVVEKIKVRQKVAQEEFERVTARLETLPEK
;
A
#
# COMPACT_ATOMS: atom_id res chain seq x y z
N GLU A 1 -3.49 -37.82 -19.07
CA GLU A 1 -3.37 -37.41 -20.48
C GLU A 1 -2.80 -38.49 -21.39
N MET A 2 -1.65 -39.09 -21.07
CA MET A 2 -1.03 -40.13 -21.91
C MET A 2 -1.94 -41.37 -22.08
N GLY A 3 -2.58 -41.82 -20.99
CA GLY A 3 -3.54 -42.93 -21.04
C GLY A 3 -4.70 -42.68 -22.00
N LEU A 4 -5.34 -41.50 -21.87
CA LEU A 4 -6.44 -41.09 -22.75
C LEU A 4 -5.98 -40.89 -24.20
N ARG A 5 -4.81 -40.20 -24.41
CA ARG A 5 -4.25 -39.95 -25.75
C ARG A 5 -3.94 -41.22 -26.53
N HIS A 6 -3.48 -42.24 -25.84
CA HIS A 6 -3.02 -43.49 -26.45
C HIS A 6 -3.96 -44.68 -26.17
N ASN A 7 -5.13 -44.44 -25.59
CA ASN A 7 -6.13 -45.44 -25.21
C ASN A 7 -5.50 -46.61 -24.44
N LEU A 8 -4.71 -46.25 -23.39
CA LEU A 8 -4.05 -47.24 -22.53
C LEU A 8 -4.96 -47.61 -21.35
N ASP A 9 -4.84 -48.84 -20.92
CA ASP A 9 -5.50 -49.31 -19.69
C ASP A 9 -5.02 -48.51 -18.48
N MET A 10 -5.92 -48.29 -17.52
CA MET A 10 -5.66 -47.59 -16.26
C MET A 10 -5.86 -48.53 -15.07
N PRO A 11 -4.96 -49.50 -14.86
CA PRO A 11 -5.10 -50.47 -13.78
C PRO A 11 -4.92 -49.81 -12.41
N ILE A 12 -5.75 -50.21 -11.44
CA ILE A 12 -5.60 -49.83 -10.04
C ILE A 12 -4.65 -50.82 -9.40
N ILE A 13 -3.42 -50.40 -9.12
CA ILE A 13 -2.34 -51.22 -8.57
C ILE A 13 -2.05 -50.94 -7.09
N MET A 14 -2.90 -50.19 -6.42
CA MET A 14 -2.72 -49.78 -5.03
C MET A 14 -4.06 -49.75 -4.31
N ASP A 15 -4.15 -50.32 -3.13
CA ASP A 15 -5.33 -50.30 -2.27
C ASP A 15 -5.45 -48.97 -1.46
N GLU A 16 -6.46 -48.92 -0.60
CA GLU A 16 -6.73 -47.73 0.25
C GLU A 16 -5.72 -47.51 1.36
N GLN A 17 -4.93 -48.52 1.69
CA GLN A 17 -3.85 -48.48 2.68
C GLN A 17 -2.48 -48.19 2.04
N ALA A 18 -2.46 -47.79 0.76
CA ALA A 18 -1.24 -47.55 -0.03
C ALA A 18 -0.34 -48.79 -0.15
N ARG A 19 -0.97 -49.98 -0.24
CA ARG A 19 -0.28 -51.25 -0.53
C ARG A 19 -0.52 -51.67 -1.96
N ILE A 20 0.49 -52.28 -2.56
CA ILE A 20 0.36 -52.81 -3.92
C ILE A 20 -0.71 -53.89 -3.93
N ALA A 21 -1.63 -53.82 -4.88
CA ALA A 21 -2.75 -54.77 -5.00
C ALA A 21 -3.14 -54.96 -6.48
N ASN A 22 -3.85 -56.04 -6.74
CA ASN A 22 -4.40 -56.37 -8.07
C ASN A 22 -3.39 -56.52 -9.21
N THR A 23 -2.12 -56.69 -8.89
CA THR A 23 -1.09 -56.86 -9.93
C THR A 23 -0.89 -58.33 -10.33
N GLY A 24 -1.34 -59.28 -9.51
CA GLY A 24 -1.10 -60.70 -9.68
C GLY A 24 0.37 -61.08 -9.60
N THR A 25 1.19 -60.26 -8.97
CA THR A 25 2.63 -60.46 -8.85
C THR A 25 3.07 -60.66 -7.39
N ARG A 26 4.32 -61.02 -7.19
CA ARG A 26 4.93 -61.15 -5.86
C ARG A 26 5.01 -59.83 -5.08
N PHE A 27 4.63 -58.72 -5.67
CA PHE A 27 4.66 -57.41 -5.06
C PHE A 27 3.36 -57.06 -4.34
N ASP A 28 2.28 -57.81 -4.57
CA ASP A 28 1.00 -57.58 -3.90
C ASP A 28 1.15 -57.67 -2.37
N GLY A 29 0.59 -56.71 -1.64
CA GLY A 29 0.68 -56.60 -0.19
C GLY A 29 1.87 -55.76 0.33
N LEU A 30 2.86 -55.44 -0.51
CA LEU A 30 3.97 -54.59 -0.12
C LEU A 30 3.51 -53.13 0.01
N SER A 31 4.10 -52.36 0.92
CA SER A 31 3.96 -50.90 0.93
C SER A 31 4.57 -50.32 -0.35
N CYS A 32 4.17 -49.09 -0.71
CA CYS A 32 4.75 -48.38 -1.87
C CYS A 32 6.27 -48.24 -1.76
N GLU A 33 6.79 -48.01 -0.56
CA GLU A 33 8.24 -47.91 -0.32
C GLU A 33 8.95 -49.23 -0.52
N GLU A 34 8.45 -50.32 0.08
CA GLU A 34 8.97 -51.68 -0.11
C GLU A 34 8.90 -52.12 -1.57
N ALA A 35 7.79 -51.84 -2.24
CA ALA A 35 7.59 -52.16 -3.65
C ALA A 35 8.59 -51.45 -4.58
N ARG A 36 8.91 -50.18 -4.34
CA ARG A 36 9.94 -49.46 -5.11
C ARG A 36 11.30 -50.16 -5.06
N VAL A 37 11.67 -50.68 -3.90
CA VAL A 37 12.91 -51.45 -3.75
C VAL A 37 12.81 -52.78 -4.48
N ALA A 38 11.77 -53.57 -4.20
CA ALA A 38 11.59 -54.91 -4.74
C ALA A 38 11.45 -54.94 -6.27
N VAL A 39 10.71 -53.97 -6.85
CA VAL A 39 10.56 -53.84 -8.31
C VAL A 39 11.90 -53.50 -8.97
N ARG A 40 12.67 -52.60 -8.37
CA ARG A 40 13.99 -52.24 -8.88
C ARG A 40 14.93 -53.44 -8.88
N GLU A 41 14.95 -54.20 -7.80
CA GLU A 41 15.76 -55.42 -7.70
C GLU A 41 15.35 -56.44 -8.76
N ALA A 42 14.06 -56.69 -8.93
CA ALA A 42 13.55 -57.60 -9.95
C ALA A 42 13.89 -57.15 -11.38
N LEU A 43 13.88 -55.87 -11.66
CA LEU A 43 14.30 -55.32 -12.97
C LEU A 43 15.82 -55.47 -13.18
N ALA A 44 16.61 -55.33 -12.12
CA ALA A 44 18.05 -55.55 -12.18
C ALA A 44 18.38 -57.03 -12.46
N GLU A 45 17.70 -57.98 -11.76
CA GLU A 45 17.82 -59.42 -12.00
C GLU A 45 17.50 -59.82 -13.44
N GLN A 46 16.55 -59.12 -14.08
CA GLN A 46 16.16 -59.33 -15.48
C GLN A 46 17.04 -58.59 -16.49
N GLY A 47 18.08 -57.87 -16.03
CA GLY A 47 18.96 -57.08 -16.90
C GLY A 47 18.26 -55.90 -17.61
N ARG A 48 17.13 -55.43 -17.07
CA ARG A 48 16.32 -54.36 -17.69
C ARG A 48 16.70 -52.94 -17.22
N ILE A 49 17.59 -52.79 -16.23
CA ILE A 49 18.11 -51.51 -15.80
C ILE A 49 19.27 -51.10 -16.68
N VAL A 50 19.08 -50.08 -17.51
CA VAL A 50 20.11 -49.55 -18.41
C VAL A 50 21.03 -48.59 -17.67
N LYS A 51 20.48 -47.76 -16.76
CA LYS A 51 21.23 -46.75 -16.01
C LYS A 51 20.49 -46.37 -14.73
N GLU A 52 21.23 -46.21 -13.67
CA GLU A 52 20.73 -45.65 -12.41
C GLU A 52 21.45 -44.31 -12.15
N ILE A 53 20.67 -43.28 -11.80
CA ILE A 53 21.20 -41.93 -11.50
C ILE A 53 20.97 -41.63 -10.01
N ARG A 54 22.07 -41.51 -9.27
CA ARG A 54 22.06 -41.17 -7.84
C ARG A 54 23.18 -40.20 -7.50
N PRO A 55 22.91 -39.14 -6.74
CA PRO A 55 21.59 -38.67 -6.29
C PRO A 55 20.78 -38.09 -7.45
N TYR A 56 19.46 -38.23 -7.41
CA TYR A 56 18.53 -37.56 -8.31
C TYR A 56 17.58 -36.68 -7.47
N VAL A 57 17.70 -35.38 -7.59
CA VAL A 57 16.93 -34.42 -6.78
C VAL A 57 15.74 -33.90 -7.60
N HIS A 58 14.55 -34.11 -7.06
CA HIS A 58 13.31 -33.57 -7.63
C HIS A 58 12.32 -33.26 -6.51
N SER A 59 11.29 -32.42 -6.81
CA SER A 59 10.23 -32.12 -5.86
C SER A 59 9.25 -33.30 -5.74
N VAL A 60 8.93 -33.68 -4.50
CA VAL A 60 7.91 -34.66 -4.16
C VAL A 60 6.82 -33.99 -3.37
N GLY A 61 5.54 -34.17 -3.78
CA GLY A 61 4.39 -33.70 -3.02
C GLY A 61 4.27 -34.41 -1.67
N HIS A 62 4.05 -33.62 -0.62
CA HIS A 62 3.78 -34.12 0.74
C HIS A 62 2.48 -33.55 1.25
N SER A 63 1.78 -34.35 2.09
CA SER A 63 0.60 -33.85 2.79
C SER A 63 0.96 -32.71 3.72
N GLU A 64 0.28 -31.57 3.60
CA GLU A 64 0.51 -30.41 4.46
C GLU A 64 0.23 -30.70 5.95
N ARG A 65 -0.66 -31.68 6.23
CA ARG A 65 -1.06 -32.02 7.59
C ARG A 65 -0.16 -33.07 8.24
N SER A 66 0.14 -34.16 7.52
CA SER A 66 0.91 -35.30 8.06
C SER A 66 2.40 -35.24 7.72
N GLY A 67 2.79 -34.46 6.68
CA GLY A 67 4.17 -34.48 6.17
C GLY A 67 4.53 -35.72 5.35
N GLU A 68 3.60 -36.66 5.16
CA GLU A 68 3.84 -37.91 4.41
C GLU A 68 3.82 -37.65 2.91
N PRO A 69 4.62 -38.41 2.11
CA PRO A 69 4.58 -38.37 0.65
C PRO A 69 3.18 -38.66 0.11
N ILE A 70 2.77 -37.96 -0.92
CA ILE A 70 1.48 -38.18 -1.62
C ILE A 70 1.66 -39.32 -2.60
N GLU A 71 0.82 -40.38 -2.47
CA GLU A 71 0.74 -41.52 -3.39
C GLU A 71 -0.52 -41.37 -4.26
N PRO A 72 -0.40 -41.03 -5.58
CA PRO A 72 -1.55 -40.87 -6.47
C PRO A 72 -2.29 -42.20 -6.67
N ARG A 73 -3.61 -42.18 -6.46
CA ARG A 73 -4.48 -43.34 -6.64
C ARG A 73 -5.74 -42.97 -7.43
N LEU A 74 -6.19 -43.87 -8.30
CA LEU A 74 -7.49 -43.72 -8.97
C LEU A 74 -8.61 -44.06 -7.98
N SER A 75 -9.61 -43.18 -7.89
CA SER A 75 -10.83 -43.38 -7.10
C SER A 75 -12.01 -42.67 -7.76
N LEU A 76 -13.22 -43.14 -7.51
CA LEU A 76 -14.42 -42.46 -7.94
C LEU A 76 -14.56 -41.16 -7.16
N GLN A 77 -14.81 -40.05 -7.87
CA GLN A 77 -14.96 -38.73 -7.30
C GLN A 77 -16.07 -37.99 -8.04
N TRP A 78 -16.70 -37.04 -7.34
CA TRP A 78 -17.62 -36.10 -7.97
C TRP A 78 -16.85 -34.95 -8.61
N PHE A 79 -17.23 -34.63 -9.88
CA PHE A 79 -16.65 -33.55 -10.65
C PHE A 79 -17.71 -32.56 -11.10
N VAL A 80 -17.36 -31.27 -11.12
CA VAL A 80 -18.10 -30.24 -11.84
C VAL A 80 -17.46 -30.06 -13.21
N LYS A 81 -18.26 -30.19 -14.29
CA LYS A 81 -17.84 -29.78 -15.63
C LYS A 81 -17.77 -28.27 -15.68
N VAL A 82 -16.58 -27.72 -15.86
CA VAL A 82 -16.32 -26.30 -15.69
C VAL A 82 -16.29 -25.52 -17.00
N ASP A 83 -16.20 -26.15 -18.16
CA ASP A 83 -15.99 -25.50 -19.46
C ASP A 83 -16.94 -24.32 -19.72
N GLU A 84 -18.24 -24.54 -19.56
CA GLU A 84 -19.25 -23.50 -19.78
C GLU A 84 -19.13 -22.39 -18.71
N MET A 85 -19.01 -22.76 -17.45
CA MET A 85 -18.95 -21.84 -16.32
C MET A 85 -17.66 -20.99 -16.38
N ALA A 86 -16.52 -21.61 -16.70
CA ALA A 86 -15.25 -20.94 -16.86
C ALA A 86 -15.31 -19.94 -18.03
N LYS A 87 -15.86 -20.36 -19.17
CA LYS A 87 -16.06 -19.48 -20.32
C LYS A 87 -16.94 -18.26 -19.96
N MET A 88 -18.07 -18.46 -19.28
CA MET A 88 -18.97 -17.39 -18.88
C MET A 88 -18.29 -16.40 -17.95
N SER A 89 -17.53 -16.89 -16.97
CA SER A 89 -16.78 -16.05 -16.01
C SER A 89 -15.66 -15.26 -16.71
N GLY A 90 -14.95 -15.88 -17.67
CA GLY A 90 -13.96 -15.21 -18.51
C GLY A 90 -14.57 -14.13 -19.40
N ASP A 91 -15.69 -14.43 -20.03
CA ASP A 91 -16.42 -13.49 -20.90
C ASP A 91 -16.96 -12.28 -20.11
N ALA A 92 -17.38 -12.46 -18.86
CA ALA A 92 -17.82 -11.37 -17.99
C ALA A 92 -16.71 -10.32 -17.76
N VAL A 93 -15.45 -10.78 -17.59
CA VAL A 93 -14.29 -9.87 -17.46
C VAL A 93 -13.93 -9.26 -18.83
N ARG A 94 -13.92 -10.05 -19.92
CA ARG A 94 -13.62 -9.54 -21.28
C ARG A 94 -14.60 -8.48 -21.75
N ASN A 95 -15.85 -8.61 -21.35
CA ASN A 95 -16.92 -7.66 -21.70
C ASN A 95 -16.96 -6.42 -20.79
N GLY A 96 -16.14 -6.37 -19.72
CA GLY A 96 -16.16 -5.29 -18.73
C GLY A 96 -17.41 -5.29 -17.86
N ASP A 97 -18.07 -6.44 -17.69
CA ASP A 97 -19.15 -6.60 -16.72
C ASP A 97 -18.57 -6.69 -15.30
N THR A 98 -17.38 -7.27 -15.17
CA THR A 98 -16.54 -7.26 -13.98
C THR A 98 -15.16 -6.71 -14.34
N VAL A 99 -14.64 -5.77 -13.54
CA VAL A 99 -13.31 -5.15 -13.71
C VAL A 99 -12.36 -5.65 -12.64
N ILE A 100 -11.15 -6.04 -13.04
CA ILE A 100 -10.10 -6.51 -12.11
C ILE A 100 -9.08 -5.40 -11.83
N HIS A 101 -8.90 -5.09 -10.57
CA HIS A 101 -7.91 -4.12 -10.09
C HIS A 101 -6.78 -4.84 -9.30
N PRO A 102 -5.50 -4.73 -9.73
CA PRO A 102 -5.02 -4.00 -10.91
C PRO A 102 -5.25 -4.81 -12.20
N GLN A 103 -5.39 -4.11 -13.32
CA GLN A 103 -5.61 -4.73 -14.63
C GLN A 103 -4.52 -5.75 -15.01
N SER A 104 -3.30 -5.59 -14.49
CA SER A 104 -2.21 -6.55 -14.71
C SER A 104 -2.53 -7.99 -14.25
N MET A 105 -3.53 -8.17 -13.38
CA MET A 105 -3.98 -9.49 -12.91
C MET A 105 -4.97 -10.18 -13.87
N GLU A 106 -5.55 -9.47 -14.84
CA GLU A 106 -6.46 -10.05 -15.85
C GLU A 106 -5.81 -11.19 -16.62
N LYS A 107 -4.54 -11.01 -17.04
CA LYS A 107 -3.82 -12.06 -17.74
C LYS A 107 -3.75 -13.36 -16.93
N ARG A 108 -3.46 -13.26 -15.64
CA ARG A 108 -3.41 -14.44 -14.76
C ARG A 108 -4.79 -15.09 -14.61
N TYR A 109 -5.84 -14.28 -14.53
CA TYR A 109 -7.21 -14.76 -14.47
C TYR A 109 -7.57 -15.54 -15.74
N PHE A 110 -7.30 -14.98 -16.94
CA PHE A 110 -7.58 -15.64 -18.22
C PHE A 110 -6.73 -16.90 -18.42
N ASP A 111 -5.43 -16.85 -18.11
CA ASP A 111 -4.55 -18.03 -18.20
C ASP A 111 -5.11 -19.21 -17.40
N TRP A 112 -5.82 -18.93 -16.31
CA TRP A 112 -6.42 -19.96 -15.47
C TRP A 112 -7.80 -20.41 -15.97
N VAL A 113 -8.74 -19.49 -16.22
CA VAL A 113 -10.13 -19.85 -16.62
C VAL A 113 -10.19 -20.51 -18.00
N ASP A 114 -9.30 -20.11 -18.91
CA ASP A 114 -9.25 -20.67 -20.28
C ASP A 114 -8.61 -22.07 -20.33
N ASN A 115 -7.86 -22.45 -19.30
CA ASN A 115 -7.20 -23.76 -19.21
C ASN A 115 -7.65 -24.58 -18.00
N MET A 116 -8.78 -24.24 -17.40
CA MET A 116 -9.31 -24.96 -16.25
C MET A 116 -9.76 -26.36 -16.65
N HIS A 117 -9.40 -27.35 -15.83
CA HIS A 117 -9.88 -28.71 -15.93
C HIS A 117 -11.10 -28.93 -15.03
N ASP A 118 -11.87 -29.99 -15.29
CA ASP A 118 -12.99 -30.39 -14.44
C ASP A 118 -12.55 -30.46 -12.97
N TRP A 119 -13.40 -29.89 -12.13
CA TRP A 119 -13.08 -29.70 -10.72
C TRP A 119 -13.63 -30.80 -9.86
N THR A 120 -12.75 -31.57 -9.19
CA THR A 120 -13.13 -32.57 -8.19
C THR A 120 -13.66 -31.86 -6.94
N ILE A 121 -14.92 -32.13 -6.58
CA ILE A 121 -15.62 -31.47 -5.47
C ILE A 121 -15.82 -32.36 -4.26
N SER A 122 -15.63 -33.68 -4.34
CA SER A 122 -15.74 -34.62 -3.21
C SER A 122 -14.47 -34.62 -2.36
N ARG A 123 -14.66 -34.66 -1.04
CA ARG A 123 -13.58 -34.74 -0.04
C ARG A 123 -13.91 -35.83 0.97
N GLN A 124 -12.92 -36.67 1.28
CA GLN A 124 -13.00 -37.76 2.27
C GLN A 124 -12.63 -37.20 3.65
N LEU A 125 -13.52 -36.35 4.22
CA LEU A 125 -13.36 -35.70 5.50
C LEU A 125 -14.51 -36.03 6.45
N TRP A 126 -14.24 -36.06 7.73
CA TRP A 126 -15.26 -36.36 8.76
C TRP A 126 -16.23 -35.21 9.00
N TRP A 127 -15.84 -34.01 8.63
CA TRP A 127 -16.66 -32.80 8.86
C TRP A 127 -16.77 -31.97 7.59
N GLY A 128 -17.97 -31.57 7.25
CA GLY A 128 -18.26 -30.73 6.09
C GLY A 128 -19.71 -30.87 5.66
N HIS A 129 -20.04 -30.23 4.55
CA HIS A 129 -21.38 -30.34 3.92
C HIS A 129 -21.41 -31.64 3.10
N ARG A 130 -22.18 -32.63 3.55
CA ARG A 130 -22.32 -33.90 2.82
C ARG A 130 -22.91 -33.67 1.45
N ILE A 131 -22.41 -34.42 0.47
CA ILE A 131 -22.93 -34.39 -0.89
C ILE A 131 -24.38 -34.85 -0.87
N PRO A 132 -25.33 -34.07 -1.44
CA PRO A 132 -26.77 -34.35 -1.37
C PRO A 132 -27.19 -35.45 -2.36
N ILE A 133 -26.35 -36.42 -2.59
CA ILE A 133 -26.58 -37.55 -3.49
C ILE A 133 -26.83 -38.79 -2.66
N TRP A 134 -27.81 -39.59 -3.10
CA TRP A 134 -28.21 -40.82 -2.46
C TRP A 134 -28.21 -41.92 -3.49
N TYR A 135 -27.72 -43.11 -3.09
CA TYR A 135 -27.60 -44.32 -3.91
C TYR A 135 -28.63 -45.33 -3.48
N GLY A 136 -29.41 -45.80 -4.44
CA GLY A 136 -30.31 -46.93 -4.25
C GLY A 136 -29.60 -48.28 -4.05
N PRO A 137 -30.37 -49.35 -3.75
CA PRO A 137 -29.84 -50.70 -3.79
C PRO A 137 -29.26 -51.04 -5.15
N GLU A 138 -28.28 -51.95 -5.19
CA GLU A 138 -27.76 -52.48 -6.45
C GLU A 138 -28.81 -53.34 -7.16
N ASP A 139 -28.97 -53.11 -8.47
CA ASP A 139 -29.81 -53.95 -9.35
C ASP A 139 -29.11 -55.25 -9.75
N GLU A 140 -29.77 -56.06 -10.60
CA GLU A 140 -29.26 -57.32 -11.09
C GLU A 140 -27.96 -57.21 -11.93
N ASN A 141 -27.63 -55.98 -12.41
CA ASN A 141 -26.44 -55.69 -13.19
C ASN A 141 -25.34 -55.04 -12.32
N GLY A 142 -25.60 -54.82 -11.02
CA GLY A 142 -24.69 -54.14 -10.11
C GLY A 142 -24.71 -52.63 -10.24
N GLU A 143 -25.74 -52.06 -10.93
CA GLU A 143 -25.93 -50.60 -11.03
C GLU A 143 -26.81 -50.09 -9.88
N ARG A 144 -26.53 -48.87 -9.42
CA ARG A 144 -27.31 -48.22 -8.36
C ARG A 144 -28.02 -47.01 -8.94
N ASP A 145 -29.29 -46.85 -8.61
CA ASP A 145 -30.00 -45.59 -8.90
C ASP A 145 -29.40 -44.45 -8.08
N VAL A 146 -29.34 -43.27 -8.66
CA VAL A 146 -28.68 -42.09 -8.10
C VAL A 146 -29.67 -40.90 -8.09
N VAL A 147 -29.97 -40.37 -6.91
CA VAL A 147 -30.89 -39.25 -6.75
C VAL A 147 -30.23 -38.10 -5.98
N CYS A 148 -30.53 -36.89 -6.37
CA CYS A 148 -30.19 -35.69 -5.59
C CYS A 148 -31.40 -35.36 -4.70
N VAL A 149 -31.20 -35.21 -3.41
CA VAL A 149 -32.26 -34.91 -2.42
C VAL A 149 -32.04 -33.51 -1.88
N GLY A 150 -33.04 -32.67 -2.00
CA GLY A 150 -33.04 -31.29 -1.49
C GLY A 150 -33.07 -31.25 0.06
N PRO A 151 -32.81 -30.08 0.65
CA PRO A 151 -32.70 -29.96 2.11
C PRO A 151 -34.02 -30.23 2.84
N ASP A 152 -35.16 -30.01 2.19
CA ASP A 152 -36.50 -30.20 2.74
C ASP A 152 -37.18 -31.48 2.21
N GLU A 153 -36.45 -32.33 1.51
CA GLU A 153 -36.94 -33.56 0.92
C GLU A 153 -36.47 -34.79 1.72
N GLU A 154 -37.31 -35.81 1.80
CA GLU A 154 -36.94 -37.08 2.39
C GLU A 154 -36.34 -38.01 1.30
N ALA A 155 -35.21 -38.61 1.62
CA ALA A 155 -34.59 -39.56 0.73
C ALA A 155 -35.49 -40.83 0.56
N PRO A 156 -35.50 -41.46 -0.64
CA PRO A 156 -36.28 -42.67 -0.86
C PRO A 156 -35.84 -43.78 0.10
N ALA A 157 -36.80 -44.59 0.54
CA ALA A 157 -36.52 -45.66 1.50
C ALA A 157 -35.50 -46.68 0.95
N GLY A 158 -34.48 -47.00 1.75
CA GLY A 158 -33.42 -47.94 1.37
C GLY A 158 -32.26 -47.33 0.59
N TYR A 159 -32.25 -45.98 0.40
CA TYR A 159 -31.11 -45.28 -0.20
C TYR A 159 -30.10 -44.90 0.87
N GLU A 160 -28.84 -44.83 0.49
CA GLU A 160 -27.69 -44.43 1.33
C GLU A 160 -27.09 -43.14 0.80
N GLN A 161 -26.89 -42.14 1.68
CA GLN A 161 -26.25 -40.90 1.29
C GLN A 161 -24.77 -41.09 1.01
N ASP A 162 -24.25 -40.39 0.01
CA ASP A 162 -22.82 -40.33 -0.29
C ASP A 162 -22.03 -39.97 0.99
N PRO A 163 -20.97 -40.76 1.34
CA PRO A 163 -20.18 -40.53 2.55
C PRO A 163 -19.30 -39.28 2.47
N ASP A 164 -19.00 -38.80 1.26
CA ASP A 164 -18.10 -37.67 1.05
C ASP A 164 -18.77 -36.34 1.36
N VAL A 165 -17.95 -35.34 1.62
CA VAL A 165 -18.37 -33.98 1.81
C VAL A 165 -17.90 -33.11 0.65
N LEU A 166 -18.59 -31.98 0.42
CA LEU A 166 -18.20 -31.00 -0.59
C LEU A 166 -16.90 -30.29 -0.22
N ASP A 167 -16.10 -29.98 -1.23
CA ASP A 167 -14.97 -29.05 -1.10
C ASP A 167 -15.43 -27.72 -0.48
N THR A 168 -14.67 -27.20 0.46
CA THR A 168 -14.92 -25.90 1.10
C THR A 168 -15.17 -24.78 0.07
N TRP A 169 -14.43 -24.82 -1.04
CA TRP A 169 -14.57 -23.81 -2.10
C TRP A 169 -15.88 -23.90 -2.87
N PHE A 170 -16.58 -25.04 -2.82
CA PHE A 170 -17.92 -25.16 -3.39
C PHE A 170 -18.93 -24.30 -2.64
N SER A 171 -18.99 -24.43 -1.32
CA SER A 171 -19.85 -23.61 -0.47
C SER A 171 -19.45 -22.12 -0.55
N SER A 172 -18.13 -21.83 -0.57
CA SER A 172 -17.63 -20.47 -0.72
C SER A 172 -17.99 -19.83 -2.04
N ALA A 173 -18.12 -20.60 -3.12
CA ALA A 173 -18.51 -20.10 -4.42
C ALA A 173 -19.96 -19.60 -4.47
N LEU A 174 -20.82 -20.10 -3.59
CA LEU A 174 -22.23 -19.70 -3.47
C LEU A 174 -22.41 -18.42 -2.64
N TRP A 175 -21.38 -18.01 -1.87
CA TRP A 175 -21.46 -16.94 -0.87
C TRP A 175 -22.07 -15.64 -1.38
N PRO A 176 -21.74 -15.12 -2.59
CA PRO A 176 -22.23 -13.81 -3.05
C PRO A 176 -23.74 -13.68 -3.16
N PHE A 177 -24.47 -14.79 -3.26
CA PHE A 177 -25.93 -14.78 -3.44
C PHE A 177 -26.66 -15.66 -2.42
N SER A 178 -26.06 -16.77 -1.96
CA SER A 178 -26.72 -17.66 -1.00
C SER A 178 -26.93 -17.00 0.38
N THR A 179 -26.01 -16.16 0.82
CA THR A 179 -26.12 -15.43 2.11
C THR A 179 -27.19 -14.34 2.10
N MET A 180 -27.67 -13.96 0.92
CA MET A 180 -28.77 -13.01 0.74
C MET A 180 -30.10 -13.69 0.42
N GLY A 181 -30.18 -15.03 0.59
CA GLY A 181 -31.42 -15.81 0.53
C GLY A 181 -31.69 -16.57 -0.76
N TRP A 182 -30.77 -16.52 -1.76
CA TRP A 182 -30.93 -17.37 -2.94
C TRP A 182 -31.07 -18.86 -2.52
N PRO A 183 -31.98 -19.67 -3.10
CA PRO A 183 -32.70 -19.45 -4.35
C PRO A 183 -34.02 -18.68 -4.25
N GLU A 184 -34.38 -18.17 -3.09
CA GLU A 184 -35.56 -17.34 -2.95
C GLU A 184 -35.31 -15.90 -3.43
N LYS A 185 -36.34 -15.23 -3.94
CA LYS A 185 -36.30 -13.82 -4.27
C LYS A 185 -36.48 -12.98 -2.99
N THR A 186 -35.44 -12.26 -2.58
CA THR A 186 -35.42 -11.47 -1.34
C THR A 186 -35.16 -9.99 -1.60
N PRO A 187 -35.58 -9.09 -0.72
CA PRO A 187 -35.22 -7.67 -0.80
C PRO A 187 -33.71 -7.41 -0.74
N GLU A 188 -32.96 -8.26 -0.04
CA GLU A 188 -31.51 -8.20 0.08
C GLU A 188 -30.83 -8.46 -1.27
N LEU A 189 -31.27 -9.49 -2.00
CA LEU A 189 -30.78 -9.75 -3.35
C LEU A 189 -31.10 -8.60 -4.30
N ASP A 190 -32.34 -8.09 -4.29
CA ASP A 190 -32.74 -6.98 -5.15
C ASP A 190 -31.90 -5.71 -4.89
N LYS A 191 -31.42 -5.52 -3.64
CA LYS A 191 -30.68 -4.31 -3.24
C LYS A 191 -29.16 -4.45 -3.34
N PHE A 192 -28.59 -5.59 -2.97
CA PHE A 192 -27.17 -5.76 -2.75
C PHE A 192 -26.47 -6.67 -3.76
N TYR A 193 -27.21 -7.35 -4.65
CA TYR A 193 -26.65 -8.14 -5.74
C TYR A 193 -26.83 -7.42 -7.07
N PRO A 194 -25.78 -7.26 -7.90
CA PRO A 194 -24.40 -7.69 -7.66
C PRO A 194 -23.71 -6.85 -6.57
N THR A 195 -22.76 -7.46 -5.87
CA THR A 195 -21.90 -6.74 -4.95
C THR A 195 -21.00 -5.77 -5.72
N SER A 196 -20.87 -4.54 -5.23
CA SER A 196 -20.10 -3.49 -5.92
C SER A 196 -18.61 -3.85 -6.01
N VAL A 197 -17.98 -4.24 -4.89
CA VAL A 197 -16.55 -4.56 -4.86
C VAL A 197 -16.28 -5.78 -4.00
N LEU A 198 -15.56 -6.76 -4.54
CA LEU A 198 -14.91 -7.81 -3.76
C LEU A 198 -13.45 -7.43 -3.51
N VAL A 199 -13.03 -7.43 -2.25
CA VAL A 199 -11.64 -7.18 -1.84
C VAL A 199 -11.03 -8.47 -1.31
N THR A 200 -9.92 -8.92 -1.90
CA THR A 200 -9.18 -10.09 -1.42
C THR A 200 -7.72 -10.06 -1.89
N ALA A 201 -6.88 -10.93 -1.30
CA ALA A 201 -5.52 -11.11 -1.77
C ALA A 201 -5.47 -11.89 -3.10
N TYR A 202 -4.47 -11.59 -3.91
CA TYR A 202 -4.33 -12.21 -5.23
C TYR A 202 -4.05 -13.72 -5.17
N ASP A 203 -3.59 -14.27 -4.05
CA ASP A 203 -3.21 -15.69 -3.91
C ASP A 203 -4.42 -16.62 -3.90
N ILE A 204 -5.61 -16.13 -3.58
CA ILE A 204 -6.86 -16.89 -3.65
C ILE A 204 -7.74 -16.53 -4.87
N LEU A 205 -7.18 -15.84 -5.85
CA LEU A 205 -7.86 -15.51 -7.10
C LEU A 205 -8.46 -16.75 -7.78
N PHE A 206 -7.69 -17.84 -7.83
CA PHE A 206 -8.10 -19.07 -8.51
C PHE A 206 -8.98 -20.00 -7.67
N PHE A 207 -8.81 -19.94 -6.35
CA PHE A 207 -9.55 -20.82 -5.45
C PHE A 207 -10.92 -20.25 -5.10
N TRP A 208 -10.99 -18.95 -4.81
CA TRP A 208 -12.20 -18.31 -4.34
C TRP A 208 -12.87 -17.42 -5.39
N VAL A 209 -12.15 -16.44 -5.90
CA VAL A 209 -12.72 -15.44 -6.80
C VAL A 209 -13.25 -16.07 -8.09
N ALA A 210 -12.44 -16.85 -8.78
CA ALA A 210 -12.83 -17.47 -10.05
C ALA A 210 -14.02 -18.41 -9.87
N ARG A 211 -14.09 -19.15 -8.74
CA ARG A 211 -15.23 -20.02 -8.45
C ARG A 211 -16.51 -19.24 -8.16
N MET A 212 -16.43 -18.16 -7.38
CA MET A 212 -17.60 -17.28 -7.19
C MET A 212 -18.07 -16.66 -8.50
N MET A 213 -17.14 -16.25 -9.37
CA MET A 213 -17.47 -15.73 -10.70
C MET A 213 -18.15 -16.80 -11.56
N MET A 214 -17.65 -18.03 -11.58
CA MET A 214 -18.26 -19.15 -12.31
C MET A 214 -19.67 -19.44 -11.82
N PHE A 215 -19.84 -19.62 -10.52
CA PHE A 215 -21.14 -19.94 -9.92
C PHE A 215 -22.14 -18.79 -10.03
N GLY A 216 -21.68 -17.56 -9.79
CA GLY A 216 -22.56 -16.38 -9.89
C GLY A 216 -23.04 -16.12 -11.31
N THR A 217 -22.17 -16.20 -12.32
CA THR A 217 -22.58 -16.05 -13.72
C THR A 217 -23.47 -17.20 -14.19
N PHE A 218 -23.20 -18.42 -13.72
CA PHE A 218 -24.04 -19.58 -14.01
C PHE A 218 -25.43 -19.45 -13.38
N ALA A 219 -25.52 -19.11 -12.09
CA ALA A 219 -26.79 -18.86 -11.43
C ALA A 219 -27.54 -17.70 -12.11
N GLY A 220 -26.86 -16.60 -12.46
CA GLY A 220 -27.46 -15.47 -13.18
C GLY A 220 -28.02 -15.83 -14.55
N LYS A 221 -27.44 -16.85 -15.22
CA LYS A 221 -27.98 -17.38 -16.48
C LYS A 221 -29.28 -18.15 -16.28
N PHE A 222 -29.37 -18.97 -15.22
CA PHE A 222 -30.46 -19.91 -15.02
C PHE A 222 -31.57 -19.39 -14.11
N THR A 223 -31.30 -18.33 -13.32
CA THR A 223 -32.31 -17.70 -12.43
C THR A 223 -32.32 -16.18 -12.58
N PRO A 224 -32.47 -15.65 -13.83
CA PRO A 224 -32.47 -14.20 -14.05
C PRO A 224 -33.64 -13.49 -13.36
N GLU A 225 -34.75 -14.18 -13.13
CA GLU A 225 -35.92 -13.68 -12.40
C GLU A 225 -35.63 -13.44 -10.90
N ILE A 226 -34.58 -14.06 -10.37
CA ILE A 226 -34.15 -13.92 -8.98
C ILE A 226 -32.96 -12.99 -8.89
N LEU A 227 -31.90 -13.20 -9.68
CA LEU A 227 -30.63 -12.47 -9.60
C LEU A 227 -30.57 -11.23 -10.52
N GLY A 228 -31.61 -11.01 -11.36
CA GLY A 228 -31.64 -9.92 -12.30
C GLY A 228 -30.86 -10.20 -13.58
N GLU A 229 -31.02 -9.30 -14.55
CA GLU A 229 -30.28 -9.32 -15.83
C GLU A 229 -29.07 -8.40 -15.77
N GLY A 230 -27.92 -8.87 -16.26
CA GLY A 230 -26.71 -8.08 -16.40
C GLY A 230 -26.73 -7.13 -17.61
N LYS A 231 -25.65 -6.43 -17.83
CA LYS A 231 -25.51 -5.44 -18.92
C LYS A 231 -25.81 -6.06 -20.29
N GLY A 232 -26.74 -5.47 -21.05
CA GLY A 232 -27.08 -5.92 -22.40
C GLY A 232 -27.74 -7.30 -22.46
N GLY A 233 -28.48 -7.71 -21.44
CA GLY A 233 -29.16 -9.00 -21.37
C GLY A 233 -28.22 -10.20 -21.16
N ARG A 234 -26.98 -9.96 -20.73
CA ARG A 234 -26.04 -11.01 -20.33
C ARG A 234 -26.36 -11.53 -18.92
N PRO A 235 -25.87 -12.70 -18.54
CA PRO A 235 -26.00 -13.18 -17.16
C PRO A 235 -25.46 -12.15 -16.15
N GLN A 236 -26.17 -11.98 -15.03
CA GLN A 236 -25.70 -11.11 -13.96
C GLN A 236 -24.40 -11.64 -13.36
N VAL A 237 -23.47 -10.75 -13.08
CA VAL A 237 -22.19 -11.06 -12.42
C VAL A 237 -22.31 -10.94 -10.90
N PRO A 238 -21.52 -11.69 -10.11
CA PRO A 238 -21.56 -11.56 -8.66
C PRO A 238 -20.91 -10.28 -8.14
N PHE A 239 -19.97 -9.70 -8.90
CA PHE A 239 -19.21 -8.49 -8.54
C PHE A 239 -19.01 -7.60 -9.75
N THR A 240 -19.13 -6.27 -9.56
CA THR A 240 -18.77 -5.32 -10.62
C THR A 240 -17.28 -5.03 -10.64
N ASP A 241 -16.63 -5.04 -9.46
CA ASP A 241 -15.21 -4.80 -9.30
C ASP A 241 -14.55 -5.85 -8.41
N LEU A 242 -13.35 -6.26 -8.79
CA LEU A 242 -12.48 -7.17 -8.03
C LEU A 242 -11.20 -6.45 -7.67
N TYR A 243 -11.05 -6.07 -6.40
CA TYR A 243 -9.82 -5.48 -5.91
C TYR A 243 -8.91 -6.55 -5.30
N LEU A 244 -7.74 -6.76 -5.93
CA LEU A 244 -6.77 -7.76 -5.51
C LEU A 244 -5.57 -7.07 -4.85
N HIS A 245 -5.44 -7.25 -3.53
CA HIS A 245 -4.30 -6.74 -2.78
C HIS A 245 -3.14 -7.74 -2.70
N GLY A 246 -1.95 -7.25 -2.39
CA GLY A 246 -0.78 -8.08 -2.10
C GLY A 246 -0.82 -8.69 -0.70
N LEU A 247 0.14 -9.58 -0.43
CA LEU A 247 0.31 -10.19 0.88
C LEU A 247 1.22 -9.32 1.77
N VAL A 248 0.92 -9.28 3.05
CA VAL A 248 1.82 -8.71 4.05
C VAL A 248 2.96 -9.70 4.31
N ARG A 249 4.21 -9.21 4.24
CA ARG A 249 5.43 -10.00 4.43
C ARG A 249 6.26 -9.43 5.59
N ASP A 250 7.16 -10.24 6.12
CA ASP A 250 8.11 -9.74 7.11
C ASP A 250 9.10 -8.72 6.51
N GLU A 251 9.88 -8.04 7.32
CA GLU A 251 10.86 -7.03 6.89
C GLU A 251 11.87 -7.52 5.85
N LYS A 252 12.08 -8.84 5.78
CA LYS A 252 12.96 -9.50 4.81
C LYS A 252 12.22 -9.95 3.54
N GLY A 253 10.95 -9.62 3.41
CA GLY A 253 10.11 -10.00 2.27
C GLY A 253 9.64 -11.46 2.29
N ARG A 254 9.81 -12.21 3.39
CA ARG A 254 9.38 -13.61 3.49
C ARG A 254 7.92 -13.69 3.89
N LYS A 255 7.23 -14.73 3.41
CA LYS A 255 5.85 -15.03 3.82
C LYS A 255 5.79 -15.22 5.35
N MET A 256 4.86 -14.55 6.01
CA MET A 256 4.62 -14.77 7.43
C MET A 256 3.93 -16.10 7.67
N SER A 257 4.40 -16.86 8.66
CA SER A 257 3.77 -18.11 9.08
C SER A 257 3.97 -18.35 10.58
N LYS A 258 3.05 -19.10 11.19
CA LYS A 258 3.16 -19.49 12.60
C LYS A 258 4.39 -20.35 12.85
N SER A 259 4.73 -21.23 11.90
CA SER A 259 5.88 -22.14 12.00
C SER A 259 7.24 -21.41 11.96
N LEU A 260 7.33 -20.27 11.26
CA LEU A 260 8.54 -19.46 11.21
C LEU A 260 8.62 -18.45 12.36
N GLY A 261 7.55 -18.22 13.11
CA GLY A 261 7.51 -17.25 14.21
C GLY A 261 7.76 -15.81 13.76
N ASN A 262 7.57 -15.49 12.47
CA ASN A 262 7.82 -14.18 11.88
C ASN A 262 6.53 -13.38 11.61
N GLY A 263 5.40 -13.85 12.14
CA GLY A 263 4.12 -13.15 12.04
C GLY A 263 4.08 -11.96 13.00
N ILE A 264 3.51 -10.84 12.54
CA ILE A 264 3.21 -9.68 13.37
C ILE A 264 1.77 -9.85 13.86
N ASP A 265 1.59 -9.82 15.19
CA ASP A 265 0.24 -9.76 15.78
C ASP A 265 -0.28 -8.32 15.66
N PRO A 266 -1.37 -8.06 14.94
CA PRO A 266 -1.97 -6.74 14.85
C PRO A 266 -2.29 -6.13 16.20
N MET A 267 -2.72 -6.95 17.19
CA MET A 267 -3.07 -6.45 18.52
C MET A 267 -1.86 -6.00 19.32
N ASP A 268 -0.69 -6.61 19.12
CA ASP A 268 0.57 -6.10 19.71
C ASP A 268 0.88 -4.71 19.15
N TRP A 269 0.74 -4.50 17.84
CA TRP A 269 0.95 -3.19 17.23
C TRP A 269 -0.07 -2.15 17.70
N VAL A 270 -1.34 -2.52 17.86
CA VAL A 270 -2.36 -1.65 18.43
C VAL A 270 -1.95 -1.22 19.85
N GLY A 271 -1.50 -2.14 20.68
CA GLY A 271 -1.03 -1.86 22.04
C GLY A 271 0.21 -0.96 22.11
N ARG A 272 1.17 -1.12 21.18
CA ARG A 272 2.44 -0.38 21.18
C ARG A 272 2.40 0.95 20.44
N PHE A 273 1.66 1.04 19.36
CA PHE A 273 1.70 2.17 18.43
C PHE A 273 0.35 2.86 18.25
N GLY A 274 -0.75 2.20 18.60
CA GLY A 274 -2.12 2.65 18.38
C GLY A 274 -2.75 2.09 17.08
N ALA A 275 -4.08 1.99 17.09
CA ALA A 275 -4.84 1.44 15.96
C ALA A 275 -4.67 2.26 14.66
N ASP A 276 -4.64 3.59 14.75
CA ASP A 276 -4.42 4.45 13.58
C ASP A 276 -3.05 4.24 12.93
N ALA A 277 -2.02 3.96 13.75
CA ALA A 277 -0.68 3.69 13.23
C ALA A 277 -0.64 2.39 12.42
N LEU A 278 -1.28 1.32 12.92
CA LEU A 278 -1.43 0.07 12.18
C LEU A 278 -2.18 0.28 10.86
N ARG A 279 -3.35 0.92 10.93
CA ARG A 279 -4.22 1.16 9.76
C ARG A 279 -3.52 1.99 8.69
N PHE A 280 -2.90 3.09 9.10
CA PHE A 280 -2.20 4.00 8.17
C PHE A 280 -0.96 3.37 7.56
N ALA A 281 -0.17 2.62 8.33
CA ALA A 281 1.00 1.89 7.82
C ALA A 281 0.61 0.88 6.73
N LEU A 282 -0.48 0.12 6.95
CA LEU A 282 -1.01 -0.80 5.96
C LEU A 282 -1.58 -0.06 4.74
N ALA A 283 -2.43 0.94 4.93
CA ALA A 283 -3.07 1.67 3.84
C ALA A 283 -2.06 2.41 2.95
N ARG A 284 -1.04 3.02 3.55
CA ARG A 284 0.04 3.70 2.83
C ARG A 284 0.91 2.74 2.02
N GLY A 285 1.02 1.49 2.43
CA GLY A 285 1.76 0.45 1.72
C GLY A 285 0.93 -0.37 0.73
N ALA A 286 -0.41 -0.25 0.76
CA ALA A 286 -1.33 -1.10 0.00
C ALA A 286 -1.40 -0.73 -1.48
N ASN A 287 -0.37 -1.09 -2.25
CA ASN A 287 -0.41 -1.01 -3.71
C ASN A 287 -1.16 -2.22 -4.28
N PRO A 288 -2.07 -2.03 -5.26
CA PRO A 288 -2.83 -3.13 -5.85
C PRO A 288 -1.92 -4.23 -6.40
N GLY A 289 -2.16 -5.47 -5.99
CA GLY A 289 -1.44 -6.66 -6.46
C GLY A 289 0.03 -6.78 -6.03
N VAL A 290 0.54 -5.91 -5.17
CA VAL A 290 1.95 -5.89 -4.74
C VAL A 290 2.07 -6.27 -3.27
N ASP A 291 2.97 -7.20 -2.97
CA ASP A 291 3.26 -7.60 -1.59
C ASP A 291 3.90 -6.46 -0.79
N LEU A 292 3.54 -6.37 0.48
CA LEU A 292 3.99 -5.33 1.40
C LEU A 292 4.96 -5.92 2.45
N PRO A 293 6.27 -5.74 2.32
CA PRO A 293 7.18 -5.95 3.43
C PRO A 293 6.96 -4.89 4.51
N ILE A 294 6.69 -5.31 5.74
CA ILE A 294 6.36 -4.38 6.83
C ILE A 294 7.11 -4.75 8.11
N GLY A 295 7.47 -3.74 8.88
CA GLY A 295 8.15 -3.87 10.17
C GLY A 295 7.80 -2.71 11.10
N ASP A 296 8.34 -2.75 12.31
CA ASP A 296 8.07 -1.76 13.37
C ASP A 296 8.35 -0.31 12.92
N ASP A 297 9.31 -0.10 12.02
CA ASP A 297 9.63 1.24 11.49
C ASP A 297 8.43 1.90 10.79
N HIS A 298 7.63 1.13 10.08
CA HIS A 298 6.42 1.63 9.42
C HIS A 298 5.37 2.08 10.44
N ALA A 299 5.19 1.31 11.52
CA ALA A 299 4.27 1.66 12.59
C ALA A 299 4.74 2.89 13.38
N VAL A 300 6.06 3.00 13.64
CA VAL A 300 6.67 4.17 14.29
C VAL A 300 6.48 5.42 13.43
N ALA A 301 6.71 5.34 12.13
CA ALA A 301 6.50 6.46 11.21
C ALA A 301 5.03 6.92 11.20
N ALA A 302 4.09 5.98 11.14
CA ALA A 302 2.66 6.26 11.18
C ALA A 302 2.21 6.88 12.53
N ARG A 303 2.72 6.37 13.66
CA ARG A 303 2.48 6.97 14.99
C ARG A 303 3.03 8.40 15.08
N ASN A 304 4.21 8.63 14.54
CA ASN A 304 4.82 9.97 14.53
C ASN A 304 3.98 10.93 13.67
N PHE A 305 3.39 10.46 12.58
CA PHE A 305 2.46 11.24 11.78
C PHE A 305 1.19 11.61 12.57
N ALA A 306 0.57 10.66 13.26
CA ALA A 306 -0.56 10.94 14.16
C ALA A 306 -0.19 11.99 15.23
N THR A 307 1.01 11.87 15.83
CA THR A 307 1.52 12.84 16.80
C THR A 307 1.73 14.22 16.17
N LYS A 308 2.21 14.28 14.93
CA LYS A 308 2.38 15.54 14.18
C LYS A 308 1.03 16.23 13.95
N LEU A 309 0.01 15.47 13.51
CA LEU A 309 -1.36 15.97 13.34
C LEU A 309 -1.94 16.51 14.65
N TYR A 310 -1.77 15.75 15.74
CA TYR A 310 -2.21 16.18 17.07
C TYR A 310 -1.59 17.52 17.46
N ASN A 311 -0.27 17.66 17.33
CA ASN A 311 0.44 18.89 17.69
C ASN A 311 0.06 20.05 16.79
N ALA A 312 -0.14 19.82 15.49
CA ALA A 312 -0.58 20.83 14.54
C ALA A 312 -1.98 21.37 14.89
N THR A 313 -2.94 20.46 15.12
CA THR A 313 -4.31 20.86 15.48
C THR A 313 -4.36 21.52 16.86
N LYS A 314 -3.60 21.02 17.84
CA LYS A 314 -3.49 21.66 19.15
C LYS A 314 -2.94 23.08 19.05
N PHE A 315 -1.87 23.26 18.26
CA PHE A 315 -1.33 24.61 17.99
C PHE A 315 -2.37 25.52 17.35
N ALA A 316 -3.08 25.03 16.35
CA ALA A 316 -4.12 25.80 15.66
C ALA A 316 -5.23 26.25 16.63
N LEU A 317 -5.75 25.35 17.44
CA LEU A 317 -6.76 25.64 18.45
C LEU A 317 -6.28 26.66 19.50
N MET A 318 -5.05 26.50 19.99
CA MET A 318 -4.45 27.45 20.95
C MET A 318 -4.26 28.86 20.36
N ASN A 319 -4.21 28.98 19.04
CA ASN A 319 -4.10 30.25 18.32
C ASN A 319 -5.45 30.70 17.71
N GLY A 320 -6.56 30.15 18.18
CA GLY A 320 -7.90 30.60 17.81
C GLY A 320 -8.37 30.16 16.42
N ALA A 321 -7.74 29.13 15.84
CA ALA A 321 -8.22 28.56 14.57
C ALA A 321 -9.56 27.85 14.77
N GLY A 322 -10.45 27.99 13.80
CA GLY A 322 -11.75 27.32 13.77
C GLY A 322 -12.32 27.32 12.34
N VAL A 323 -13.30 26.49 12.12
CA VAL A 323 -13.98 26.40 10.82
C VAL A 323 -15.00 27.53 10.72
N GLY A 324 -14.83 28.42 9.75
CA GLY A 324 -15.69 29.56 9.48
C GLY A 324 -15.98 29.72 7.99
N GLU A 325 -16.79 30.73 7.63
CA GLU A 325 -17.00 31.08 6.23
C GLU A 325 -15.67 31.43 5.55
N LEU A 326 -15.50 31.00 4.30
CA LEU A 326 -14.31 31.30 3.51
C LEU A 326 -14.21 32.82 3.34
N PRO A 327 -13.13 33.48 3.80
CA PRO A 327 -12.95 34.92 3.62
C PRO A 327 -12.91 35.29 2.13
N GLN A 328 -13.32 36.52 1.83
CA GLN A 328 -13.21 37.00 0.44
C GLN A 328 -11.76 36.93 -0.05
N ARG A 329 -11.56 36.54 -1.31
CA ARG A 329 -10.23 36.29 -1.88
C ARG A 329 -9.25 37.47 -1.71
N GLN A 330 -9.76 38.72 -1.72
CA GLN A 330 -8.96 39.94 -1.51
C GLN A 330 -8.42 40.08 -0.08
N ALA A 331 -9.07 39.42 0.89
CA ALA A 331 -8.64 39.43 2.28
C ALA A 331 -7.60 38.34 2.57
N LEU A 332 -7.42 37.40 1.66
CA LEU A 332 -6.45 36.30 1.77
C LEU A 332 -5.04 36.76 1.43
N THR A 333 -4.05 36.41 2.23
CA THR A 333 -2.64 36.56 1.88
C THR A 333 -2.25 35.57 0.76
N ASP A 334 -1.07 35.77 0.15
CA ASP A 334 -0.56 34.80 -0.83
C ASP A 334 -0.43 33.38 -0.23
N ALA A 335 0.01 33.28 1.03
CA ALA A 335 0.13 32.02 1.72
C ALA A 335 -1.23 31.35 1.98
N ASP A 336 -2.25 32.14 2.33
CA ASP A 336 -3.62 31.63 2.52
C ASP A 336 -4.19 31.11 1.20
N ARG A 337 -4.01 31.85 0.11
CA ARG A 337 -4.41 31.40 -1.24
C ARG A 337 -3.68 30.15 -1.66
N TRP A 338 -2.36 30.12 -1.46
CA TRP A 338 -1.53 28.98 -1.78
C TRP A 338 -2.00 27.71 -1.08
N ILE A 339 -2.18 27.74 0.24
CA ILE A 339 -2.54 26.49 0.97
C ILE A 339 -3.96 26.01 0.65
N LEU A 340 -4.91 26.94 0.41
CA LEU A 340 -6.27 26.59 -0.01
C LEU A 340 -6.28 25.96 -1.42
N ASP A 341 -5.51 26.51 -2.36
CA ASP A 341 -5.37 25.98 -3.71
C ASP A 341 -4.68 24.58 -3.66
N ARG A 342 -3.67 24.41 -2.80
CA ARG A 342 -3.00 23.12 -2.58
C ARG A 342 -3.94 22.10 -1.94
N ALA A 343 -4.80 22.51 -1.02
CA ALA A 343 -5.81 21.65 -0.41
C ALA A 343 -6.85 21.19 -1.46
N GLU A 344 -7.25 22.06 -2.39
CA GLU A 344 -8.14 21.67 -3.49
C GLU A 344 -7.46 20.69 -4.47
N GLU A 345 -6.20 20.91 -4.81
CA GLU A 345 -5.42 19.97 -5.61
C GLU A 345 -5.28 18.61 -4.91
N LEU A 346 -5.05 18.60 -3.59
CA LEU A 346 -5.02 17.39 -2.78
C LEU A 346 -6.34 16.65 -2.84
N ARG A 347 -7.46 17.33 -2.57
CA ARG A 347 -8.80 16.76 -2.59
C ARG A 347 -9.08 16.06 -3.92
N LYS A 348 -8.92 16.78 -5.05
CA LYS A 348 -9.10 16.21 -6.39
C LYS A 348 -8.21 14.98 -6.64
N ARG A 349 -6.98 15.02 -6.15
CA ARG A 349 -6.03 13.91 -6.33
C ARG A 349 -6.42 12.71 -5.47
N VAL A 350 -6.88 12.94 -4.24
CA VAL A 350 -7.37 11.88 -3.34
C VAL A 350 -8.62 11.25 -3.94
N ASP A 351 -9.59 12.04 -4.43
CA ASP A 351 -10.78 11.54 -5.10
C ASP A 351 -10.41 10.62 -6.28
N ALA A 352 -9.56 11.11 -7.18
CA ALA A 352 -9.12 10.33 -8.33
C ALA A 352 -8.38 9.03 -7.95
N TYR A 353 -7.58 9.06 -6.89
CA TYR A 353 -6.89 7.86 -6.41
C TYR A 353 -7.84 6.87 -5.75
N LEU A 354 -8.84 7.32 -5.00
CA LEU A 354 -9.83 6.45 -4.39
C LEU A 354 -10.74 5.82 -5.43
N ASP A 355 -11.16 6.59 -6.44
CA ASP A 355 -11.95 6.10 -7.58
C ASP A 355 -11.22 5.02 -8.39
N ASP A 356 -9.88 5.10 -8.47
CA ASP A 356 -9.01 4.11 -9.14
C ASP A 356 -8.43 3.06 -8.17
N TYR A 357 -8.94 2.93 -6.95
CA TYR A 357 -8.46 1.99 -5.93
C TYR A 357 -6.97 2.11 -5.59
N GLN A 358 -6.36 3.30 -5.75
CA GLN A 358 -4.95 3.58 -5.45
C GLN A 358 -4.77 4.08 -4.01
N PHE A 359 -5.15 3.26 -3.04
CA PHE A 359 -5.16 3.64 -1.61
C PHE A 359 -3.79 4.11 -1.10
N ALA A 360 -2.70 3.45 -1.51
CA ALA A 360 -1.36 3.86 -1.13
C ALA A 360 -1.04 5.29 -1.61
N LYS A 361 -1.38 5.62 -2.85
CA LYS A 361 -1.13 6.96 -3.42
C LYS A 361 -1.98 8.03 -2.77
N ALA A 362 -3.24 7.73 -2.43
CA ALA A 362 -4.10 8.64 -1.68
C ALA A 362 -3.49 8.98 -0.31
N ASN A 363 -3.10 7.96 0.45
CA ASN A 363 -2.49 8.15 1.77
C ASN A 363 -1.11 8.82 1.71
N GLU A 364 -0.31 8.56 0.68
CA GLU A 364 0.97 9.23 0.46
C GLU A 364 0.77 10.72 0.14
N ALA A 365 -0.20 11.06 -0.71
CA ALA A 365 -0.55 12.45 -1.00
C ALA A 365 -1.02 13.20 0.25
N LEU A 366 -1.87 12.57 1.08
CA LEU A 366 -2.33 13.11 2.35
C LEU A 366 -1.17 13.32 3.34
N TYR A 367 -0.26 12.35 3.43
CA TYR A 367 0.92 12.46 4.28
C TYR A 367 1.80 13.64 3.89
N HIS A 368 2.16 13.75 2.62
CA HIS A 368 3.04 14.82 2.13
C HIS A 368 2.41 16.19 2.27
N PHE A 369 1.14 16.34 1.93
CA PHE A 369 0.47 17.61 2.13
C PHE A 369 0.44 18.02 3.61
N ALA A 370 0.01 17.09 4.49
CA ALA A 370 -0.12 17.40 5.90
C ALA A 370 1.24 17.65 6.58
N TRP A 371 2.26 16.87 6.22
CA TRP A 371 3.60 17.00 6.83
C TRP A 371 4.38 18.14 6.22
N ASP A 372 4.60 18.10 4.88
CA ASP A 372 5.56 18.94 4.20
C ASP A 372 5.00 20.34 3.90
N GLU A 373 3.70 20.44 3.54
CA GLU A 373 3.10 21.73 3.15
C GLU A 373 2.39 22.41 4.33
N LEU A 374 1.46 21.72 5.00
CA LEU A 374 0.69 22.30 6.09
C LEU A 374 1.56 22.51 7.34
N CYS A 375 2.23 21.44 7.85
CA CYS A 375 2.94 21.53 9.11
C CYS A 375 4.29 22.21 9.01
N ASP A 376 5.09 21.93 7.99
CA ASP A 376 6.45 22.44 7.91
C ASP A 376 6.49 23.86 7.34
N TRP A 377 5.50 24.26 6.54
CA TRP A 377 5.46 25.57 5.94
C TRP A 377 4.29 26.44 6.37
N TYR A 378 3.03 26.03 6.07
CA TYR A 378 1.91 26.95 6.33
C TYR A 378 1.75 27.28 7.82
N LEU A 379 1.93 26.32 8.73
CA LEU A 379 1.91 26.61 10.17
C LEU A 379 3.01 27.59 10.60
N GLU A 380 4.21 27.50 10.02
CA GLU A 380 5.29 28.44 10.33
C GLU A 380 4.99 29.84 9.77
N ILE A 381 4.39 29.92 8.58
CA ILE A 381 3.93 31.17 7.99
C ILE A 381 2.79 31.79 8.83
N ALA A 382 1.81 30.98 9.23
CA ALA A 382 0.69 31.43 10.07
C ALA A 382 1.15 32.07 11.40
N LYS A 383 2.26 31.56 11.99
CA LYS A 383 2.88 32.18 13.18
C LYS A 383 3.35 33.63 12.94
N THR A 384 3.63 34.01 11.70
CA THR A 384 4.01 35.37 11.36
C THR A 384 2.82 36.28 11.07
N GLN A 385 1.65 35.68 10.79
CA GLN A 385 0.44 36.38 10.40
C GLN A 385 -0.55 36.58 11.56
N ILE A 386 -0.54 35.66 12.54
CA ILE A 386 -1.39 35.70 13.73
C ILE A 386 -0.65 36.50 14.81
N PRO A 387 -1.14 37.67 15.24
CA PRO A 387 -0.49 38.45 16.29
C PRO A 387 -0.50 37.69 17.63
N ARG A 388 0.57 37.86 18.42
CA ARG A 388 0.70 37.19 19.72
C ARG A 388 -0.26 37.73 20.78
N THR A 389 -0.56 39.01 20.69
CA THR A 389 -1.54 39.69 21.55
C THR A 389 -2.31 40.70 20.70
N ASP A 390 -3.62 40.78 20.85
CA ASP A 390 -4.46 41.75 20.13
C ASP A 390 -4.24 43.19 20.63
N ALA A 391 -3.69 43.36 21.84
CA ALA A 391 -3.51 44.66 22.47
C ALA A 391 -2.49 45.56 21.75
N ASP A 392 -1.46 44.95 21.13
CA ASP A 392 -0.37 45.64 20.47
C ASP A 392 -0.49 45.66 18.94
N ALA A 393 -1.45 44.91 18.39
CA ALA A 393 -1.62 44.72 16.95
C ALA A 393 -2.55 45.81 16.35
N SER A 394 -2.21 46.26 15.15
CA SER A 394 -3.07 47.13 14.36
C SER A 394 -4.37 46.41 13.94
N ALA A 395 -5.41 47.18 13.59
CA ALA A 395 -6.66 46.59 13.10
C ALA A 395 -6.48 45.73 11.84
N GLU A 396 -5.51 46.05 11.00
CA GLU A 396 -5.17 45.31 9.80
C GLU A 396 -4.49 43.96 10.16
N GLU A 397 -3.53 43.98 11.10
CA GLU A 397 -2.88 42.76 11.59
C GLU A 397 -3.86 41.83 12.29
N GLN A 398 -4.77 42.36 13.10
CA GLN A 398 -5.84 41.58 13.72
C GLN A 398 -6.77 40.95 12.67
N GLN A 399 -7.15 41.72 11.63
CA GLN A 399 -7.99 41.20 10.55
C GLN A 399 -7.28 40.10 9.76
N ARG A 400 -5.99 40.29 9.41
CA ARG A 400 -5.15 39.29 8.78
C ARG A 400 -5.06 38.03 9.65
N GLY A 401 -4.81 38.19 10.95
CA GLY A 401 -4.75 37.07 11.90
C GLY A 401 -6.05 36.26 11.94
N ARG A 402 -7.21 36.93 11.99
CA ARG A 402 -8.52 36.25 11.95
C ARG A 402 -8.73 35.49 10.63
N THR A 403 -8.35 36.08 9.50
CA THR A 403 -8.40 35.40 8.20
C THR A 403 -7.55 34.13 8.18
N THR A 404 -6.31 34.25 8.63
CA THR A 404 -5.39 33.07 8.72
C THR A 404 -5.90 31.99 9.67
N GLN A 405 -6.51 32.35 10.81
CA GLN A 405 -7.13 31.41 11.74
C GLN A 405 -8.26 30.61 11.07
N ILE A 406 -9.12 31.27 10.28
CA ILE A 406 -10.20 30.60 9.53
C ILE A 406 -9.60 29.67 8.46
N VAL A 407 -8.63 30.14 7.68
CA VAL A 407 -7.98 29.32 6.63
C VAL A 407 -7.31 28.09 7.25
N LEU A 408 -6.58 28.26 8.35
CA LEU A 408 -5.94 27.14 9.06
C LEU A 408 -6.97 26.12 9.57
N GLY A 409 -8.08 26.60 10.14
CA GLY A 409 -9.18 25.74 10.58
C GLY A 409 -9.80 24.93 9.44
N ARG A 410 -10.08 25.58 8.30
CA ARG A 410 -10.67 24.93 7.11
C ARG A 410 -9.72 23.89 6.50
N VAL A 411 -8.45 24.21 6.36
CA VAL A 411 -7.47 23.25 5.80
C VAL A 411 -7.32 22.04 6.71
N LEU A 412 -7.30 22.24 8.03
CA LEU A 412 -7.29 21.13 8.99
C LEU A 412 -8.57 20.30 8.91
N ASP A 413 -9.74 20.93 8.81
CA ASP A 413 -11.02 20.23 8.63
C ASP A 413 -10.98 19.30 7.40
N VAL A 414 -10.56 19.83 6.26
CA VAL A 414 -10.43 19.03 5.01
C VAL A 414 -9.47 17.86 5.19
N VAL A 415 -8.28 18.10 5.75
CA VAL A 415 -7.28 17.04 5.95
C VAL A 415 -7.80 15.95 6.90
N LEU A 416 -8.46 16.32 7.99
CA LEU A 416 -8.98 15.37 8.97
C LEU A 416 -10.11 14.53 8.39
N ARG A 417 -11.02 15.12 7.60
CA ARG A 417 -12.09 14.39 6.90
C ARG A 417 -11.51 13.43 5.85
N LEU A 418 -10.54 13.86 5.04
CA LEU A 418 -9.88 13.01 4.04
C LEU A 418 -9.08 11.85 4.65
N LEU A 419 -8.47 12.05 5.84
CA LEU A 419 -7.73 11.02 6.56
C LEU A 419 -8.61 10.07 7.36
N HIS A 420 -9.84 10.47 7.69
CA HIS A 420 -10.70 9.69 8.60
C HIS A 420 -10.90 8.23 8.19
N PRO A 421 -11.09 7.86 6.91
CA PRO A 421 -11.22 6.46 6.52
C PRO A 421 -10.03 5.58 6.91
N THR A 422 -8.83 6.14 7.02
CA THR A 422 -7.61 5.40 7.35
C THR A 422 -7.14 5.59 8.79
N MET A 423 -7.40 6.74 9.40
CA MET A 423 -7.00 7.10 10.77
C MET A 423 -8.19 7.57 11.60
N PRO A 424 -9.21 6.72 11.83
CA PRO A 424 -10.49 7.17 12.38
C PRO A 424 -10.41 7.72 13.82
N PHE A 425 -9.52 7.20 14.65
CA PHE A 425 -9.52 7.56 16.07
C PHE A 425 -8.92 8.95 16.32
N ILE A 426 -7.75 9.23 15.77
CA ILE A 426 -7.12 10.54 15.97
C ILE A 426 -7.89 11.64 15.25
N THR A 427 -8.40 11.38 14.06
CA THR A 427 -9.16 12.36 13.30
C THR A 427 -10.48 12.69 13.95
N GLU A 428 -11.17 11.72 14.56
CA GLU A 428 -12.38 11.95 15.35
C GLU A 428 -12.11 12.94 16.48
N VAL A 429 -11.09 12.65 17.31
CA VAL A 429 -10.74 13.50 18.45
C VAL A 429 -10.35 14.92 18.02
N LEU A 430 -9.58 15.06 16.95
CA LEU A 430 -9.10 16.36 16.50
C LEU A 430 -10.19 17.15 15.79
N TRP A 431 -11.02 16.50 15.00
CA TRP A 431 -12.08 17.14 14.25
C TRP A 431 -13.21 17.65 15.14
N THR A 432 -13.66 16.84 16.09
CA THR A 432 -14.67 17.26 17.05
C THR A 432 -14.20 18.42 17.93
N ALA A 433 -12.90 18.43 18.31
CA ALA A 433 -12.30 19.55 19.02
C ALA A 433 -12.20 20.82 18.16
N LEU A 434 -11.99 20.68 16.85
CA LEU A 434 -11.83 21.81 15.92
C LEU A 434 -13.17 22.44 15.52
N THR A 435 -14.20 21.62 15.31
CA THR A 435 -15.48 22.05 14.76
C THR A 435 -16.56 22.25 15.83
N GLY A 436 -16.47 21.51 16.94
CA GLY A 436 -17.54 21.41 17.94
C GLY A 436 -18.71 20.52 17.53
N GLU A 437 -18.64 19.88 16.35
CA GLU A 437 -19.63 18.93 15.85
C GLU A 437 -19.52 17.56 16.56
N GLU A 438 -20.55 16.74 16.48
CA GLU A 438 -20.67 15.49 17.25
C GLU A 438 -19.68 14.43 16.80
N THR A 439 -19.55 14.19 15.48
CA THR A 439 -18.68 13.15 14.90
C THR A 439 -18.32 13.44 13.44
N VAL A 440 -17.06 13.14 13.07
CA VAL A 440 -16.63 13.21 11.66
C VAL A 440 -17.14 12.03 10.84
N THR A 441 -17.53 10.93 11.48
CA THR A 441 -17.98 9.70 10.78
C THR A 441 -19.15 9.94 9.83
N THR A 442 -20.05 10.86 10.19
CA THR A 442 -21.22 11.23 9.39
C THR A 442 -21.07 12.57 8.65
N ALA A 443 -19.92 13.22 8.78
CA ALA A 443 -19.62 14.45 8.06
C ALA A 443 -19.56 14.20 6.54
N ALA A 444 -20.00 15.19 5.76
CA ALA A 444 -19.93 15.09 4.30
C ALA A 444 -18.47 15.01 3.83
N TRP A 445 -18.25 14.29 2.72
CA TRP A 445 -16.93 14.30 2.07
C TRP A 445 -16.58 15.71 1.59
N PRO A 446 -15.31 16.17 1.73
CA PRO A 446 -14.92 17.53 1.37
C PRO A 446 -15.20 17.88 -0.09
N THR A 447 -15.68 19.09 -0.31
CA THR A 447 -15.97 19.66 -1.63
C THR A 447 -15.04 20.85 -1.93
N ALA A 448 -15.15 21.41 -3.13
CA ALA A 448 -14.41 22.62 -3.49
C ALA A 448 -14.77 23.83 -2.58
N ASP A 449 -16.00 23.88 -2.07
CA ASP A 449 -16.43 24.94 -1.16
C ASP A 449 -15.72 24.88 0.20
N ASP A 450 -15.25 23.70 0.60
CA ASP A 450 -14.47 23.52 1.84
C ASP A 450 -13.01 23.97 1.67
N THR A 451 -12.50 24.08 0.45
CA THR A 451 -11.14 24.46 0.10
C THR A 451 -11.06 25.90 -0.42
N ASN A 452 -10.82 26.11 -1.71
CA ASN A 452 -10.66 27.44 -2.31
C ASN A 452 -11.94 28.05 -2.89
N GLY A 453 -13.10 27.44 -2.64
CA GLY A 453 -14.39 27.88 -3.18
C GLY A 453 -14.59 27.58 -4.66
N GLY A 454 -13.85 26.60 -5.20
CA GLY A 454 -13.94 26.21 -6.61
C GLY A 454 -13.38 27.22 -7.61
N VAL A 455 -12.63 28.20 -7.13
CA VAL A 455 -12.00 29.23 -7.99
C VAL A 455 -10.71 28.70 -8.63
N GLU A 456 -10.29 29.34 -9.73
CA GLU A 456 -9.03 29.01 -10.39
C GLU A 456 -7.82 29.31 -9.48
N THR A 457 -6.80 28.46 -9.54
CA THR A 457 -5.55 28.59 -8.77
C THR A 457 -4.85 29.91 -9.07
N ASP A 458 -4.43 30.63 -8.02
CA ASP A 458 -3.62 31.83 -8.13
C ASP A 458 -2.14 31.49 -8.36
N LEU A 459 -1.76 31.36 -9.63
CA LEU A 459 -0.41 30.96 -10.02
C LEU A 459 0.67 31.95 -9.57
N ASP A 460 0.36 33.25 -9.48
CA ASP A 460 1.30 34.28 -9.02
C ASP A 460 1.50 34.19 -7.50
N ALA A 461 0.44 34.07 -6.72
CA ALA A 461 0.54 33.84 -5.28
C ALA A 461 1.30 32.55 -5.00
N ARG A 462 0.99 31.48 -5.71
CA ARG A 462 1.68 30.18 -5.62
C ARG A 462 3.18 30.34 -5.87
N ARG A 463 3.56 30.96 -6.97
CA ARG A 463 4.96 31.20 -7.30
C ARG A 463 5.68 31.99 -6.21
N ARG A 464 5.10 33.09 -5.72
CA ARG A 464 5.71 33.92 -4.67
C ARG A 464 5.93 33.13 -3.38
N VAL A 465 4.97 32.28 -2.99
CA VAL A 465 5.12 31.44 -1.79
C VAL A 465 6.18 30.36 -2.00
N GLU A 466 6.17 29.65 -3.13
CA GLU A 466 7.15 28.60 -3.43
C GLU A 466 8.57 29.17 -3.56
N ASP A 467 8.74 30.36 -4.18
CA ASP A 467 10.02 31.06 -4.22
C ASP A 467 10.47 31.54 -2.82
N SER A 468 9.53 31.99 -1.97
CA SER A 468 9.84 32.34 -0.57
C SER A 468 10.29 31.11 0.23
N ILE A 469 9.63 29.98 0.07
CA ILE A 469 9.99 28.69 0.71
C ILE A 469 11.41 28.29 0.28
N LYS A 470 11.70 28.38 -1.00
CA LYS A 470 13.02 28.10 -1.55
C LYS A 470 14.08 29.04 -0.99
N LEU A 471 13.80 30.34 -0.99
CA LEU A 471 14.69 31.37 -0.46
C LEU A 471 14.98 31.14 1.03
N ILE A 472 13.95 30.86 1.84
CA ILE A 472 14.12 30.54 3.28
C ILE A 472 15.00 29.31 3.47
N THR A 473 14.79 28.27 2.66
CA THR A 473 15.54 27.01 2.74
C THR A 473 17.01 27.25 2.41
N GLU A 474 17.32 27.96 1.33
CA GLU A 474 18.67 28.29 0.92
C GLU A 474 19.36 29.26 1.90
N LEU A 475 18.62 30.25 2.44
CA LEU A 475 19.13 31.13 3.49
C LEU A 475 19.50 30.36 4.77
N ARG A 476 18.67 29.42 5.21
CA ARG A 476 18.97 28.58 6.37
C ARG A 476 20.20 27.71 6.14
N ARG A 477 20.32 27.14 4.94
CA ARG A 477 21.51 26.37 4.53
C ARG A 477 22.77 27.26 4.50
N PHE A 478 22.68 28.41 3.82
CA PHE A 478 23.79 29.36 3.71
C PHE A 478 24.27 29.86 5.09
N ARG A 479 23.32 30.17 6.00
CA ARG A 479 23.67 30.52 7.39
C ARG A 479 24.38 29.38 8.12
N ALA A 480 23.89 28.15 7.98
CA ALA A 480 24.55 26.97 8.58
C ALA A 480 25.95 26.77 8.03
N ASP A 481 26.13 26.92 6.70
CA ASP A 481 27.44 26.84 6.04
C ASP A 481 28.40 27.95 6.51
N GLN A 482 27.87 29.10 6.95
CA GLN A 482 28.65 30.17 7.58
C GLN A 482 28.88 29.96 9.10
N GLY A 483 28.44 28.83 9.68
CA GLY A 483 28.62 28.53 11.12
C GLY A 483 27.67 29.30 12.04
N VAL A 484 26.63 29.93 11.52
CA VAL A 484 25.61 30.66 12.30
C VAL A 484 24.69 29.67 13.00
N LYS A 485 24.56 29.77 14.31
CA LYS A 485 23.65 28.89 15.08
C LYS A 485 22.19 29.12 14.67
N PRO A 486 21.35 28.07 14.68
CA PRO A 486 19.94 28.19 14.27
C PRO A 486 19.13 29.26 15.02
N SER A 487 19.47 29.52 16.29
CA SER A 487 18.79 30.52 17.14
C SER A 487 19.23 31.97 16.91
N GLN A 488 20.40 32.19 16.32
CA GLN A 488 20.95 33.54 16.09
C GLN A 488 20.26 34.20 14.90
N LYS A 489 20.13 35.52 14.92
CA LYS A 489 19.77 36.34 13.78
C LYS A 489 21.02 37.03 13.22
N VAL A 490 21.07 37.22 11.91
CA VAL A 490 22.18 37.91 11.23
C VAL A 490 21.64 38.88 10.20
N PRO A 491 22.28 40.07 10.02
CA PRO A 491 21.90 41.00 8.95
C PRO A 491 22.12 40.35 7.59
N ALA A 492 21.14 40.54 6.69
CA ALA A 492 21.19 40.03 5.32
C ALA A 492 20.72 41.11 4.33
N ARG A 493 21.49 41.35 3.27
CA ARG A 493 21.13 42.18 2.12
C ARG A 493 20.67 41.29 0.99
N LEU A 494 19.44 41.56 0.53
CA LEU A 494 18.82 40.91 -0.64
C LEU A 494 17.73 41.85 -1.18
N ASP A 495 17.49 41.81 -2.49
CA ASP A 495 16.51 42.64 -3.17
C ASP A 495 15.21 41.90 -3.39
N PHE A 496 14.29 41.99 -2.44
CA PHE A 496 12.97 41.37 -2.51
C PHE A 496 12.10 41.92 -3.66
N ALA A 497 12.30 43.17 -4.06
CA ALA A 497 11.50 43.79 -5.11
C ALA A 497 11.84 43.19 -6.49
N SER A 498 13.13 42.98 -6.77
CA SER A 498 13.57 42.33 -8.03
C SER A 498 13.05 40.91 -8.20
N ALA A 499 12.78 40.24 -7.10
CA ALA A 499 12.22 38.87 -7.09
C ALA A 499 10.69 38.83 -7.03
N ASP A 500 9.99 39.97 -7.07
CA ASP A 500 8.53 40.06 -6.83
C ASP A 500 8.10 39.44 -5.48
N LEU A 501 8.94 39.64 -4.45
CA LEU A 501 8.74 39.12 -3.09
C LEU A 501 8.66 40.25 -2.02
N ALA A 502 8.50 41.51 -2.41
CA ALA A 502 8.45 42.63 -1.47
C ALA A 502 7.36 42.45 -0.40
N GLY A 503 6.19 41.91 -0.77
CA GLY A 503 5.12 41.58 0.19
C GLY A 503 5.40 40.41 1.11
N GLN A 504 6.47 39.66 0.87
CA GLN A 504 6.89 38.47 1.65
C GLN A 504 8.11 38.76 2.54
N GLU A 505 8.69 39.94 2.48
CA GLU A 505 9.96 40.29 3.13
C GLU A 505 9.95 39.97 4.63
N ASP A 506 8.97 40.47 5.38
CA ASP A 506 8.87 40.28 6.83
C ASP A 506 8.78 38.79 7.19
N MET A 507 7.95 38.03 6.48
CA MET A 507 7.79 36.60 6.66
C MET A 507 9.12 35.85 6.40
N VAL A 508 9.75 36.12 5.26
CA VAL A 508 11.03 35.49 4.90
C VAL A 508 12.10 35.79 5.94
N ARG A 509 12.25 37.05 6.33
CA ARG A 509 13.23 37.46 7.35
C ARG A 509 12.98 36.78 8.69
N GLN A 510 11.74 36.75 9.13
CA GLN A 510 11.37 36.14 10.41
C GLN A 510 11.65 34.63 10.42
N ILE A 511 11.24 33.89 9.37
CA ILE A 511 11.36 32.44 9.31
C ILE A 511 12.81 32.01 9.03
N ALA A 512 13.54 32.75 8.16
CA ALA A 512 14.96 32.51 7.90
C ALA A 512 15.89 33.03 9.01
N ARG A 513 15.36 33.78 9.99
CA ARG A 513 16.12 34.45 11.05
C ARG A 513 17.24 35.33 10.50
N VAL A 514 16.89 36.21 9.58
CA VAL A 514 17.76 37.26 9.07
C VAL A 514 17.12 38.64 9.34
N GLU A 515 17.94 39.66 9.53
CA GLU A 515 17.50 41.03 9.77
C GLU A 515 17.80 41.92 8.57
N ALA A 516 17.12 43.05 8.48
CA ALA A 516 17.45 44.05 7.48
C ALA A 516 18.88 44.60 7.75
N PRO A 517 19.64 44.95 6.69
CA PRO A 517 20.98 45.48 6.85
C PRO A 517 20.92 46.88 7.53
N GLY A 518 21.73 47.05 8.58
CA GLY A 518 21.93 48.36 9.20
C GLY A 518 22.92 49.25 8.42
N GLU A 519 23.19 50.43 8.94
CA GLU A 519 24.13 51.40 8.34
C GLU A 519 25.57 50.83 8.30
N ASP A 520 25.93 50.02 9.29
CA ASP A 520 27.26 49.38 9.44
C ASP A 520 27.39 48.02 8.76
N PHE A 521 26.45 47.66 7.87
CA PHE A 521 26.45 46.34 7.21
C PHE A 521 27.71 46.11 6.39
N ALA A 522 28.48 45.12 6.77
CA ALA A 522 29.67 44.65 6.05
C ALA A 522 29.50 43.16 5.63
N ALA A 523 29.31 42.92 4.32
CA ALA A 523 29.14 41.59 3.80
C ALA A 523 30.37 40.71 4.13
N SER A 524 30.22 39.68 4.95
CA SER A 524 31.22 38.69 5.25
C SER A 524 31.15 37.45 4.33
N ALA A 525 29.99 37.22 3.74
CA ALA A 525 29.76 36.13 2.77
C ALA A 525 28.65 36.53 1.80
N SER A 526 28.71 36.04 0.57
CA SER A 526 27.67 36.24 -0.44
C SER A 526 27.47 34.98 -1.27
N ILE A 527 26.24 34.81 -1.77
CA ILE A 527 25.84 33.71 -2.66
C ILE A 527 24.77 34.20 -3.63
N GLU A 528 24.80 33.70 -4.87
CA GLU A 528 23.70 33.85 -5.80
C GLU A 528 22.69 32.71 -5.62
N MET A 529 21.41 33.03 -5.39
CA MET A 529 20.31 32.07 -5.24
C MET A 529 19.38 32.13 -6.43
N ARG A 530 19.15 30.99 -7.05
CA ARG A 530 18.26 30.90 -8.22
C ARG A 530 16.81 30.68 -7.76
N LEU A 531 15.94 31.65 -8.01
CA LEU A 531 14.49 31.55 -7.90
C LEU A 531 13.85 31.19 -9.25
N SER A 532 12.53 31.11 -9.30
CA SER A 532 11.82 30.68 -10.52
C SER A 532 12.02 31.62 -11.71
N GLN A 533 12.08 32.93 -11.47
CA GLN A 533 12.17 33.95 -12.51
C GLN A 533 13.49 34.73 -12.52
N VAL A 534 14.20 34.78 -11.39
CA VAL A 534 15.40 35.61 -11.22
C VAL A 534 16.49 34.86 -10.45
N ASN A 535 17.73 35.31 -10.63
CA ASN A 535 18.81 35.02 -9.68
C ASN A 535 18.90 36.18 -8.70
N LEU A 536 18.98 35.85 -7.41
CA LEU A 536 19.01 36.80 -6.31
C LEU A 536 20.37 36.78 -5.61
N ASP A 537 21.05 37.91 -5.59
CA ASP A 537 22.28 38.03 -4.81
C ASP A 537 21.93 38.22 -3.33
N VAL A 538 22.49 37.37 -2.50
CA VAL A 538 22.31 37.39 -1.04
C VAL A 538 23.67 37.59 -0.37
N ALA A 539 23.78 38.60 0.47
CA ALA A 539 24.95 38.84 1.29
C ALA A 539 24.59 38.81 2.78
N LEU A 540 25.39 38.12 3.56
CA LEU A 540 25.27 38.01 5.02
C LEU A 540 26.39 38.79 5.71
N ASP A 541 26.07 39.43 6.84
CA ASP A 541 27.04 39.91 7.78
C ASP A 541 27.05 39.00 8.99
N THR A 542 28.08 38.19 9.10
CA THR A 542 28.28 37.24 10.21
C THR A 542 29.32 37.72 11.22
N SER A 543 29.78 38.98 11.10
CA SER A 543 30.75 39.58 12.00
C SER A 543 30.20 39.57 13.44
N GLY A 544 31.01 39.07 14.39
CA GLY A 544 30.62 38.97 15.80
C GLY A 544 29.63 37.87 16.16
N THR A 545 29.16 37.05 15.19
CA THR A 545 28.16 35.99 15.44
C THR A 545 28.77 34.59 15.43
N VAL A 546 29.96 34.41 14.86
CA VAL A 546 30.66 33.13 14.74
C VAL A 546 31.85 33.08 15.70
N ASP A 547 31.88 32.06 16.56
CA ASP A 547 33.10 31.71 17.31
C ASP A 547 34.07 31.04 16.33
N VAL A 548 34.99 31.84 15.80
CA VAL A 548 35.94 31.40 14.77
C VAL A 548 36.76 30.20 15.22
N ALA A 549 37.12 30.12 16.51
CA ALA A 549 37.89 29.00 17.03
C ALA A 549 37.09 27.70 17.12
N ALA A 550 35.83 27.79 17.56
CA ALA A 550 34.93 26.65 17.60
C ALA A 550 34.57 26.19 16.18
N GLU A 551 34.33 27.12 15.26
CA GLU A 551 33.99 26.80 13.86
C GLU A 551 35.18 26.18 13.12
N ARG A 552 36.39 26.68 13.30
CA ARG A 552 37.61 26.08 12.74
C ARG A 552 37.78 24.63 13.21
N LYS A 553 37.60 24.38 14.50
CA LYS A 553 37.68 23.04 15.07
C LYS A 553 36.61 22.09 14.52
N ARG A 554 35.40 22.60 14.28
CA ARG A 554 34.31 21.83 13.66
C ARG A 554 34.64 21.44 12.22
N LEU A 555 35.08 22.42 11.42
CA LEU A 555 35.44 22.21 10.01
C LEU A 555 36.66 21.29 9.86
N GLU A 556 37.65 21.39 10.73
CA GLU A 556 38.80 20.47 10.75
C GLU A 556 38.36 19.02 11.02
N LYS A 557 37.35 18.81 11.88
CA LYS A 557 36.81 17.49 12.14
C LYS A 557 36.00 16.96 10.93
N GLU A 558 35.21 17.82 10.27
CA GLU A 558 34.48 17.47 9.06
C GLU A 558 35.41 17.16 7.91
N LEU A 559 36.48 17.95 7.72
CA LEU A 559 37.52 17.71 6.73
C LEU A 559 38.20 16.35 6.93
N ALA A 560 38.55 16.04 8.17
CA ALA A 560 39.16 14.75 8.52
C ALA A 560 38.19 13.57 8.24
N ALA A 561 36.88 13.76 8.46
CA ALA A 561 35.86 12.75 8.17
C ALA A 561 35.67 12.56 6.64
N ALA A 562 35.60 13.64 5.88
CA ALA A 562 35.51 13.59 4.43
C ALA A 562 36.76 12.95 3.79
N GLN A 563 37.97 13.31 4.27
CA GLN A 563 39.23 12.69 3.83
C GLN A 563 39.24 11.18 4.11
N LYS A 564 38.81 10.76 5.28
CA LYS A 564 38.75 9.32 5.64
C LYS A 564 37.76 8.56 4.76
N GLU A 565 36.66 9.18 4.40
CA GLU A 565 35.65 8.57 3.49
C GLU A 565 36.21 8.48 2.05
N LEU A 566 36.97 9.51 1.59
CA LEU A 566 37.67 9.49 0.31
C LEU A 566 38.70 8.37 0.27
N ASP A 567 39.50 8.23 1.31
CA ASP A 567 40.53 7.18 1.43
C ASP A 567 39.88 5.79 1.42
N THR A 568 38.76 5.63 2.17
CA THR A 568 38.01 4.37 2.26
C THR A 568 37.38 3.97 0.93
N THR A 569 36.74 4.92 0.26
CA THR A 569 36.07 4.68 -1.03
C THR A 569 37.07 4.53 -2.15
N GLY A 570 38.16 5.32 -2.14
CA GLY A 570 39.29 5.24 -3.07
C GLY A 570 39.99 3.88 -3.01
N ALA A 571 40.29 3.39 -1.82
CA ALA A 571 40.91 2.07 -1.61
C ALA A 571 40.02 0.93 -2.17
N LYS A 572 38.69 1.02 -2.01
CA LYS A 572 37.75 0.04 -2.56
C LYS A 572 37.68 0.10 -4.09
N LEU A 573 37.64 1.30 -4.68
CA LEU A 573 37.58 1.50 -6.12
C LEU A 573 38.92 1.25 -6.84
N SER A 574 40.03 1.22 -6.09
CA SER A 574 41.37 0.84 -6.61
C SER A 574 41.65 -0.67 -6.46
N ASN A 575 40.78 -1.42 -5.81
CA ASN A 575 40.97 -2.86 -5.62
C ASN A 575 40.33 -3.65 -6.78
N GLU A 576 41.17 -4.18 -7.68
CA GLU A 576 40.70 -4.94 -8.86
C GLU A 576 39.88 -6.18 -8.48
N GLN A 577 40.22 -6.88 -7.40
CA GLN A 577 39.43 -8.02 -6.92
C GLN A 577 38.05 -7.60 -6.46
N PHE A 578 37.92 -6.44 -5.82
CA PHE A 578 36.63 -5.90 -5.44
C PHE A 578 35.79 -5.52 -6.67
N LEU A 579 36.37 -4.81 -7.62
CA LEU A 579 35.67 -4.40 -8.85
C LEU A 579 35.18 -5.59 -9.69
N THR A 580 35.93 -6.70 -9.69
CA THR A 580 35.58 -7.90 -10.46
C THR A 580 34.51 -8.74 -9.78
N ASN A 581 34.45 -8.76 -8.43
CA ASN A 581 33.56 -9.66 -7.68
C ASN A 581 32.33 -8.98 -7.09
N ALA A 582 32.31 -7.64 -6.99
CA ALA A 582 31.18 -6.92 -6.41
C ALA A 582 30.05 -6.70 -7.44
N PRO A 583 28.78 -6.79 -7.04
CA PRO A 583 27.66 -6.43 -7.91
C PRO A 583 27.79 -4.97 -8.39
N GLU A 584 27.42 -4.72 -9.65
CA GLU A 584 27.51 -3.40 -10.30
C GLU A 584 26.83 -2.29 -9.47
N GLN A 585 25.67 -2.59 -8.87
CA GLN A 585 24.95 -1.67 -8.00
C GLN A 585 25.75 -1.26 -6.73
N VAL A 586 26.59 -2.16 -6.21
CA VAL A 586 27.45 -1.86 -5.05
C VAL A 586 28.61 -0.97 -5.44
N VAL A 587 29.20 -1.21 -6.61
CA VAL A 587 30.28 -0.38 -7.16
C VAL A 587 29.77 1.03 -7.43
N GLU A 588 28.58 1.15 -8.03
CA GLU A 588 27.99 2.46 -8.31
C GLU A 588 27.65 3.25 -7.06
N LYS A 589 27.11 2.59 -6.02
CA LYS A 589 26.93 3.22 -4.70
C LYS A 589 28.23 3.76 -4.11
N ILE A 590 29.35 3.06 -4.28
CA ILE A 590 30.64 3.52 -3.75
C ILE A 590 31.17 4.72 -4.55
N LYS A 591 30.97 4.74 -5.88
CA LYS A 591 31.31 5.91 -6.71
C LYS A 591 30.51 7.14 -6.30
N VAL A 592 29.19 6.99 -6.09
CA VAL A 592 28.35 8.10 -5.61
C VAL A 592 28.85 8.60 -4.25
N ARG A 593 29.16 7.71 -3.30
CA ARG A 593 29.71 8.08 -1.98
C ARG A 593 31.04 8.81 -2.11
N GLN A 594 31.93 8.35 -3.00
CA GLN A 594 33.21 9.02 -3.25
C GLN A 594 32.99 10.44 -3.78
N LYS A 595 32.08 10.60 -4.75
CA LYS A 595 31.76 11.92 -5.31
C LYS A 595 31.22 12.88 -4.24
N VAL A 596 30.28 12.43 -3.41
CA VAL A 596 29.75 13.24 -2.31
C VAL A 596 30.84 13.62 -1.32
N ALA A 597 31.71 12.68 -0.97
CA ALA A 597 32.84 12.96 -0.06
C ALA A 597 33.85 13.94 -0.68
N GLN A 598 34.05 13.92 -2.00
CA GLN A 598 34.92 14.85 -2.71
C GLN A 598 34.34 16.28 -2.71
N GLU A 599 33.05 16.40 -3.02
CA GLU A 599 32.33 17.68 -2.99
C GLU A 599 32.34 18.29 -1.57
N GLU A 600 32.17 17.44 -0.54
CA GLU A 600 32.23 17.86 0.85
C GLU A 600 33.64 18.29 1.27
N PHE A 601 34.66 17.56 0.87
CA PHE A 601 36.07 17.89 1.14
C PHE A 601 36.42 19.25 0.52
N GLU A 602 36.05 19.49 -0.74
CA GLU A 602 36.33 20.76 -1.44
C GLU A 602 35.57 21.92 -0.79
N ARG A 603 34.32 21.72 -0.40
CA ARG A 603 33.49 22.70 0.28
C ARG A 603 34.08 23.12 1.62
N VAL A 604 34.48 22.14 2.45
CA VAL A 604 35.03 22.39 3.77
C VAL A 604 36.43 23.03 3.68
N THR A 605 37.25 22.63 2.72
CA THR A 605 38.57 23.22 2.48
C THR A 605 38.44 24.70 2.11
N ALA A 606 37.60 25.02 1.12
CA ALA A 606 37.36 26.40 0.74
C ALA A 606 36.86 27.26 1.92
N ARG A 607 36.03 26.65 2.78
CA ARG A 607 35.52 27.35 3.95
C ARG A 607 36.59 27.62 5.00
N LEU A 608 37.51 26.66 5.27
CA LEU A 608 38.63 26.84 6.16
C LEU A 608 39.60 27.96 5.71
N GLU A 609 39.81 28.07 4.39
CA GLU A 609 40.62 29.11 3.79
C GLU A 609 40.05 30.52 3.95
N THR A 610 38.70 30.62 3.94
CA THR A 610 38.00 31.91 4.08
C THR A 610 37.75 32.34 5.54
N LEU A 611 38.02 31.49 6.53
CA LEU A 611 37.89 31.84 7.94
C LEU A 611 39.01 32.81 8.37
N PRO A 612 38.67 33.88 9.09
CA PRO A 612 39.68 34.81 9.63
C PRO A 612 40.72 34.11 10.51
N GLU A 613 41.96 34.57 10.47
CA GLU A 613 43.05 33.98 11.29
C GLU A 613 43.02 34.39 12.79
N LYS A 614 42.14 35.23 13.23
CA LYS A 614 41.69 35.55 14.62
C LYS A 614 40.95 36.87 14.64
#